data_cb224aabc2fecbf784527c3488b23fc3
#
_entry.id   cb224aabc2fecbf784527c3488b23fc3
#
_cell.length_a   1.000
_cell.length_b   1.000
_cell.length_c   1.000
_cell.angle_alpha   90.00
_cell.angle_beta   90.00
_cell.angle_gamma   90.00
#
_symmetry.space_group_name_H-M   'P 1'
#
loop_
_entity.id
_entity.type
_entity.pdbx_description
1 polymer ?
#
loop_
_entity_poly.entity_id
_entity_poly.type
_entity_poly.pdbx_seq_one_letter_code
_entity_poly.pdbx_strand_id
1 'polypeptide(L)'
;DLAIPLMDKTLSWWEPCAGDGAISNRLDIDFSSDLEPQAPFISTLNVLECDKPEGVQAIITNPPFTLGYDIVHRALFEFKIPALMLMRVEYMAGKNRMDIRKHMTKMHIVSELIKFTTTSGRVVNGNGTGRCAWMLFEPDKTPDTVETKFVLYGNPTENFDKFF
;
A
#
# COMPACT_ATOMS: atom_id res chain seq x y z
N ASP A 1 4.23 1.87 10.65
CA ASP A 1 4.95 3.16 10.53
C ASP A 1 5.94 3.24 9.36
N LEU A 2 6.19 2.15 8.63
CA LEU A 2 7.09 2.14 7.46
C LEU A 2 6.55 2.91 6.25
N ALA A 3 5.25 3.12 6.19
CA ALA A 3 4.60 3.92 5.15
C ALA A 3 4.76 5.44 5.38
N ILE A 4 4.89 5.89 6.64
CA ILE A 4 4.90 7.32 7.02
C ILE A 4 5.89 8.15 6.19
N PRO A 5 7.15 7.71 5.95
CA PRO A 5 8.11 8.49 5.16
C PRO A 5 7.71 8.69 3.69
N LEU A 6 6.72 7.92 3.21
CA LEU A 6 6.21 7.98 1.84
C LEU A 6 4.92 8.79 1.73
N MET A 7 4.24 9.04 2.85
CA MET A 7 2.98 9.78 2.89
C MET A 7 3.25 11.29 2.87
N ASP A 8 2.57 11.99 2.00
CA ASP A 8 2.41 13.44 2.11
C ASP A 8 1.30 13.73 3.13
N LYS A 9 1.67 14.31 4.27
CA LYS A 9 0.77 14.61 5.39
C LYS A 9 -0.20 15.76 5.11
N THR A 10 -0.05 16.45 4.00
CA THR A 10 -0.97 17.51 3.58
C THR A 10 -2.16 16.98 2.78
N LEU A 11 -2.10 15.70 2.35
CA LEU A 11 -3.16 15.06 1.59
C LEU A 11 -4.15 14.33 2.51
N SER A 12 -5.42 14.31 2.10
CA SER A 12 -6.44 13.47 2.71
C SER A 12 -6.34 12.04 2.17
N TRP A 13 -6.11 11.08 3.08
CA TRP A 13 -5.84 9.68 2.76
C TRP A 13 -7.06 8.78 2.92
N TRP A 14 -7.21 7.87 1.98
CA TRP A 14 -8.23 6.82 1.97
C TRP A 14 -7.58 5.43 2.02
N GLU A 15 -8.06 4.57 2.92
CA GLU A 15 -7.75 3.14 2.96
C GLU A 15 -8.93 2.34 2.41
N PRO A 16 -8.91 1.89 1.12
CA PRO A 16 -10.04 1.23 0.47
C PRO A 16 -10.16 -0.29 0.71
N CYS A 17 -9.17 -0.91 1.34
CA CYS A 17 -9.19 -2.33 1.74
C CYS A 17 -8.76 -2.44 3.20
N ALA A 18 -9.53 -1.81 4.09
CA ALA A 18 -9.13 -1.60 5.47
C ALA A 18 -9.24 -2.85 6.36
N GLY A 19 -10.06 -3.84 5.97
CA GLY A 19 -10.25 -5.06 6.74
C GLY A 19 -10.69 -4.78 8.18
N ASP A 20 -9.82 -5.05 9.14
CA ASP A 20 -9.99 -4.76 10.57
C ASP A 20 -9.47 -3.36 10.99
N GLY A 21 -8.93 -2.58 10.04
CA GLY A 21 -8.36 -1.26 10.28
C GLY A 21 -6.90 -1.26 10.76
N ALA A 22 -6.13 -2.27 10.41
CA ALA A 22 -4.74 -2.38 10.87
C ALA A 22 -3.86 -1.18 10.47
N ILE A 23 -4.09 -0.58 9.32
CA ILE A 23 -3.42 0.65 8.88
C ILE A 23 -4.11 1.87 9.50
N SER A 24 -5.43 1.98 9.37
CA SER A 24 -6.23 3.12 9.84
C SER A 24 -6.12 3.38 11.35
N ASN A 25 -5.94 2.33 12.15
CA ASN A 25 -5.74 2.46 13.59
C ASN A 25 -4.34 2.98 13.99
N ARG A 26 -3.38 3.00 13.06
CA ARG A 26 -1.99 3.39 13.32
C ARG A 26 -1.57 4.67 12.63
N LEU A 27 -2.21 4.96 11.52
CA LEU A 27 -1.95 6.15 10.71
C LEU A 27 -3.19 7.04 10.77
N ASP A 28 -3.00 8.33 10.63
CA ASP A 28 -4.08 9.31 10.56
C ASP A 28 -4.71 9.24 9.16
N ILE A 29 -5.70 8.37 9.02
CA ILE A 29 -6.41 8.11 7.76
C ILE A 29 -7.80 8.75 7.83
N ASP A 30 -8.08 9.64 6.89
CA ASP A 30 -9.30 10.43 6.88
C ASP A 30 -10.56 9.60 6.56
N PHE A 31 -10.41 8.60 5.69
CA PHE A 31 -11.52 7.73 5.30
C PHE A 31 -11.07 6.28 5.13
N SER A 32 -11.85 5.35 5.69
CA SER A 32 -11.57 3.92 5.61
C SER A 32 -12.79 3.16 5.11
N SER A 33 -12.58 2.27 4.14
CA SER A 33 -13.63 1.41 3.61
C SER A 33 -13.09 0.01 3.27
N ASP A 34 -14.00 -0.93 3.14
CA ASP A 34 -13.71 -2.29 2.68
C ASP A 34 -14.97 -2.86 2.02
N LEU A 35 -14.83 -3.87 1.18
CA LEU A 35 -15.97 -4.60 0.64
C LEU A 35 -16.70 -5.38 1.74
N GLU A 36 -15.94 -5.94 2.69
CA GLU A 36 -16.40 -6.70 3.85
C GLU A 36 -15.76 -6.16 5.14
N PRO A 37 -16.22 -5.00 5.66
CA PRO A 37 -15.62 -4.37 6.84
C PRO A 37 -15.68 -5.26 8.08
N GLN A 38 -14.57 -5.31 8.83
CA GLN A 38 -14.46 -6.09 10.06
C GLN A 38 -14.43 -5.22 11.32
N ALA A 39 -14.55 -3.90 11.16
CA ALA A 39 -14.63 -2.95 12.26
C ALA A 39 -15.73 -1.92 11.99
N PRO A 40 -16.46 -1.47 13.04
CA PRO A 40 -17.67 -0.64 12.88
C PRO A 40 -17.39 0.78 12.35
N PHE A 41 -16.15 1.24 12.41
CA PHE A 41 -15.74 2.56 11.89
C PHE A 41 -15.38 2.53 10.39
N ILE A 42 -15.34 1.36 9.78
CA ILE A 42 -14.99 1.17 8.37
C ILE A 42 -16.29 1.12 7.55
N SER A 43 -16.36 1.95 6.50
CA SER A 43 -17.51 2.00 5.61
C SER A 43 -17.52 0.82 4.63
N THR A 44 -18.70 0.34 4.26
CA THR A 44 -18.82 -0.69 3.19
C THR A 44 -18.76 0.01 1.84
N LEU A 45 -17.70 -0.25 1.05
CA LEU A 45 -17.51 0.32 -0.27
C LEU A 45 -16.63 -0.56 -1.14
N ASN A 46 -17.03 -0.78 -2.41
CA ASN A 46 -16.19 -1.46 -3.37
C ASN A 46 -15.32 -0.46 -4.14
N VAL A 47 -14.04 -0.44 -3.86
CA VAL A 47 -13.07 0.47 -4.52
C VAL A 47 -13.00 0.28 -6.04
N LEU A 48 -13.39 -0.87 -6.57
CA LEU A 48 -13.38 -1.14 -8.02
C LEU A 48 -14.63 -0.64 -8.75
N GLU A 49 -15.69 -0.24 -8.03
CA GLU A 49 -16.96 0.15 -8.62
C GLU A 49 -17.43 1.55 -8.21
N CYS A 50 -16.97 2.02 -7.05
CA CYS A 50 -17.43 3.32 -6.51
C CYS A 50 -16.79 4.52 -7.23
N ASP A 51 -17.43 5.67 -7.11
CA ASP A 51 -16.78 6.96 -7.37
C ASP A 51 -15.74 7.26 -6.29
N LYS A 52 -14.79 8.14 -6.62
CA LYS A 52 -13.82 8.63 -5.62
C LYS A 52 -14.55 9.34 -4.49
N PRO A 53 -14.38 8.93 -3.22
CA PRO A 53 -15.00 9.61 -2.09
C PRO A 53 -14.63 11.10 -2.05
N GLU A 54 -15.59 11.94 -1.63
CA GLU A 54 -15.38 13.37 -1.57
C GLU A 54 -14.25 13.74 -0.61
N GLY A 55 -13.43 14.71 -1.00
CA GLY A 55 -12.29 15.18 -0.20
C GLY A 55 -11.04 14.29 -0.25
N VAL A 56 -11.14 13.03 -0.70
CA VAL A 56 -9.99 12.12 -0.79
C VAL A 56 -9.00 12.58 -1.86
N GLN A 57 -7.73 12.59 -1.50
CA GLN A 57 -6.62 13.07 -2.34
C GLN A 57 -5.52 12.01 -2.56
N ALA A 58 -5.49 10.92 -1.79
CA ALA A 58 -4.54 9.84 -1.97
C ALA A 58 -5.10 8.52 -1.41
N ILE A 59 -4.56 7.39 -1.88
CA ILE A 59 -4.88 6.04 -1.39
C ILE A 59 -3.67 5.46 -0.66
N ILE A 60 -3.93 4.80 0.48
CA ILE A 60 -2.99 3.89 1.14
C ILE A 60 -3.70 2.59 1.47
N THR A 61 -3.12 1.44 1.11
CA THR A 61 -3.73 0.16 1.45
C THR A 61 -2.79 -1.03 1.34
N ASN A 62 -3.15 -2.11 2.01
CA ASN A 62 -2.65 -3.47 1.80
C ASN A 62 -3.74 -4.28 1.07
N PRO A 63 -3.80 -4.23 -0.26
CA PRO A 63 -4.89 -4.85 -1.01
C PRO A 63 -4.77 -6.37 -1.04
N PRO A 64 -5.87 -7.09 -1.32
CA PRO A 64 -5.77 -8.45 -1.80
C PRO A 64 -4.83 -8.52 -3.00
N PHE A 65 -3.90 -9.49 -3.03
CA PHE A 65 -2.84 -9.54 -4.06
C PHE A 65 -3.36 -9.59 -5.49
N THR A 66 -4.56 -10.11 -5.70
CA THR A 66 -5.22 -10.17 -7.01
C THR A 66 -5.72 -8.82 -7.51
N LEU A 67 -6.04 -7.88 -6.60
CA LEU A 67 -6.67 -6.59 -6.91
C LEU A 67 -5.67 -5.41 -6.97
N GLY A 68 -4.42 -5.64 -6.62
CA GLY A 68 -3.43 -4.55 -6.51
C GLY A 68 -3.26 -3.75 -7.80
N TYR A 69 -3.27 -4.42 -8.97
CA TYR A 69 -3.20 -3.75 -10.27
C TYR A 69 -4.42 -2.85 -10.51
N ASP A 70 -5.62 -3.40 -10.35
CA ASP A 70 -6.86 -2.68 -10.65
C ASP A 70 -7.04 -1.45 -9.76
N ILE A 71 -6.66 -1.56 -8.48
CA ILE A 71 -6.72 -0.44 -7.54
C ILE A 71 -5.72 0.65 -7.92
N VAL A 72 -4.46 0.30 -8.23
CA VAL A 72 -3.46 1.28 -8.70
C VAL A 72 -3.91 1.91 -10.01
N HIS A 73 -4.42 1.11 -10.95
CA HIS A 73 -4.90 1.61 -12.23
C HIS A 73 -6.04 2.63 -12.04
N ARG A 74 -7.03 2.32 -11.19
CA ARG A 74 -8.10 3.27 -10.88
C ARG A 74 -7.59 4.55 -10.22
N ALA A 75 -6.69 4.42 -9.24
CA ALA A 75 -6.11 5.58 -8.57
C ALA A 75 -5.42 6.52 -9.57
N LEU A 76 -4.59 5.96 -10.47
CA LEU A 76 -3.80 6.74 -11.42
C LEU A 76 -4.63 7.35 -12.56
N PHE A 77 -5.53 6.56 -13.17
CA PHE A 77 -6.14 6.93 -14.45
C PHE A 77 -7.59 7.41 -14.34
N GLU A 78 -8.33 6.94 -13.31
CA GLU A 78 -9.72 7.37 -13.10
C GLU A 78 -9.80 8.44 -12.01
N PHE A 79 -9.28 8.18 -10.81
CA PHE A 79 -9.31 9.11 -9.69
C PHE A 79 -8.26 10.22 -9.79
N LYS A 80 -7.16 9.98 -10.52
CA LYS A 80 -6.01 10.88 -10.71
C LYS A 80 -5.39 11.32 -9.39
N ILE A 81 -5.17 10.38 -8.49
CA ILE A 81 -4.58 10.58 -7.17
C ILE A 81 -3.43 9.60 -6.92
N PRO A 82 -2.46 9.93 -6.06
CA PRO A 82 -1.40 9.02 -5.65
C PRO A 82 -1.94 7.78 -4.94
N ALA A 83 -1.22 6.66 -5.10
CA ALA A 83 -1.50 5.40 -4.41
C ALA A 83 -0.24 4.85 -3.75
N LEU A 84 -0.29 4.67 -2.43
CA LEU A 84 0.74 4.02 -1.62
C LEU A 84 0.27 2.60 -1.27
N MET A 85 0.90 1.61 -1.88
CA MET A 85 0.44 0.22 -1.86
C MET A 85 1.44 -0.69 -1.18
N LEU A 86 0.98 -1.53 -0.25
CA LEU A 86 1.80 -2.62 0.29
C LEU A 86 1.63 -3.85 -0.59
N MET A 87 2.64 -4.17 -1.40
CA MET A 87 2.58 -5.28 -2.35
C MET A 87 3.86 -6.11 -2.34
N ARG A 88 3.79 -7.32 -2.89
CA ARG A 88 4.98 -8.13 -3.12
C ARG A 88 5.89 -7.48 -4.17
N VAL A 89 7.20 -7.51 -3.93
CA VAL A 89 8.19 -6.93 -4.87
C VAL A 89 8.08 -7.58 -6.25
N GLU A 90 7.88 -8.89 -6.31
CA GLU A 90 7.75 -9.66 -7.54
C GLU A 90 6.52 -9.26 -8.36
N TYR A 91 5.52 -8.64 -7.71
CA TYR A 91 4.31 -8.20 -8.40
C TYR A 91 4.61 -7.21 -9.53
N MET A 92 5.65 -6.38 -9.37
CA MET A 92 6.03 -5.39 -10.39
C MET A 92 6.78 -5.97 -11.60
N ALA A 93 7.25 -7.22 -11.53
CA ALA A 93 8.00 -7.85 -12.63
C ALA A 93 7.13 -8.25 -13.83
N GLY A 94 5.80 -8.31 -13.68
CA GLY A 94 4.88 -8.71 -14.74
C GLY A 94 4.86 -7.75 -15.94
N LYS A 95 4.92 -8.31 -17.17
CA LYS A 95 4.88 -7.52 -18.42
C LYS A 95 3.59 -6.68 -18.55
N ASN A 96 2.47 -7.20 -18.07
CA ASN A 96 1.15 -6.57 -18.17
C ASN A 96 0.92 -5.41 -17.17
N ARG A 97 1.97 -4.95 -16.48
CA ARG A 97 1.91 -3.88 -15.46
C ARG A 97 2.81 -2.70 -15.79
N MET A 98 3.27 -2.62 -17.06
CA MET A 98 4.17 -1.53 -17.46
C MET A 98 3.49 -0.17 -17.42
N ASP A 99 2.20 -0.11 -17.65
CA ASP A 99 1.37 1.10 -17.62
C ASP A 99 1.32 1.75 -16.23
N ILE A 100 1.15 0.96 -15.17
CA ILE A 100 1.20 1.48 -13.79
C ILE A 100 2.64 1.63 -13.30
N ARG A 101 3.54 0.70 -13.68
CA ARG A 101 4.94 0.70 -13.21
C ARG A 101 5.70 1.97 -13.58
N LYS A 102 5.45 2.56 -14.74
CA LYS A 102 6.07 3.82 -15.15
C LYS A 102 5.73 5.00 -14.25
N HIS A 103 4.65 4.89 -13.46
CA HIS A 103 4.23 5.89 -12.48
C HIS A 103 4.75 5.62 -11.07
N MET A 104 5.49 4.53 -10.85
CA MET A 104 6.09 4.22 -9.56
C MET A 104 7.30 5.11 -9.30
N THR A 105 7.23 5.93 -8.27
CA THR A 105 8.28 6.91 -7.93
C THR A 105 9.17 6.44 -6.79
N LYS A 106 8.62 5.69 -5.82
CA LYS A 106 9.35 5.20 -4.66
C LYS A 106 8.96 3.77 -4.31
N MET A 107 9.94 3.02 -3.78
CA MET A 107 9.74 1.67 -3.29
C MET A 107 10.55 1.46 -2.00
N HIS A 108 9.89 1.24 -0.88
CA HIS A 108 10.50 0.87 0.39
C HIS A 108 10.32 -0.61 0.65
N ILE A 109 11.37 -1.39 0.43
CA ILE A 109 11.36 -2.86 0.60
C ILE A 109 11.44 -3.18 2.08
N VAL A 110 10.46 -3.92 2.60
CA VAL A 110 10.46 -4.40 3.97
C VAL A 110 11.43 -5.58 4.08
N SER A 111 12.48 -5.43 4.87
CA SER A 111 13.57 -6.42 4.97
C SER A 111 13.15 -7.71 5.66
N GLU A 112 12.11 -7.66 6.51
CA GLU A 112 11.56 -8.81 7.20
C GLU A 112 10.33 -9.37 6.49
N LEU A 113 10.02 -10.65 6.74
CA LEU A 113 8.80 -11.26 6.25
C LEU A 113 7.61 -10.76 7.06
N ILE A 114 6.66 -10.10 6.40
CA ILE A 114 5.42 -9.68 7.03
C ILE A 114 4.56 -10.91 7.28
N LYS A 115 4.14 -11.09 8.53
CA LYS A 115 3.16 -12.12 8.90
C LYS A 115 1.77 -11.54 8.72
N PHE A 116 1.02 -12.12 7.81
CA PHE A 116 -0.40 -11.77 7.62
C PHE A 116 -1.27 -12.66 8.51
N THR A 117 -2.25 -12.07 9.16
CA THR A 117 -3.31 -12.81 9.87
C THR A 117 -4.56 -12.86 9.01
N THR A 118 -5.20 -14.01 8.96
CA THR A 118 -6.53 -14.12 8.35
C THR A 118 -7.58 -13.52 9.29
N THR A 119 -8.77 -13.23 8.77
CA THR A 119 -9.96 -12.82 9.54
C THR A 119 -10.28 -13.74 10.71
N SER A 120 -9.92 -15.02 10.62
CA SER A 120 -10.07 -16.01 11.70
C SER A 120 -8.92 -15.99 12.74
N GLY A 121 -8.01 -15.01 12.66
CA GLY A 121 -6.85 -14.88 13.58
C GLY A 121 -5.71 -15.86 13.30
N ARG A 122 -5.79 -16.68 12.25
CA ARG A 122 -4.72 -17.61 11.88
C ARG A 122 -3.58 -16.86 11.22
N VAL A 123 -2.38 -16.97 11.79
CA VAL A 123 -1.17 -16.47 11.13
C VAL A 123 -0.90 -17.33 9.89
N VAL A 124 -0.89 -16.70 8.72
CA VAL A 124 -0.48 -17.36 7.48
C VAL A 124 1.05 -17.40 7.47
N ASN A 125 1.61 -18.48 8.03
CA ASN A 125 3.00 -18.81 7.84
C ASN A 125 3.17 -19.39 6.42
N GLY A 126 3.22 -18.51 5.42
CA GLY A 126 3.48 -18.94 4.07
C GLY A 126 4.96 -19.27 3.92
N ASN A 127 5.32 -20.54 3.76
CA ASN A 127 6.52 -20.90 3.06
C ASN A 127 6.42 -20.31 1.65
N GLY A 128 7.15 -19.22 1.37
CA GLY A 128 7.16 -18.59 0.06
C GLY A 128 6.37 -17.27 -0.05
N THR A 129 6.04 -16.60 1.04
CA THR A 129 5.61 -15.20 0.97
C THR A 129 6.79 -14.37 0.54
N GLY A 130 6.76 -13.89 -0.71
CA GLY A 130 7.76 -12.96 -1.24
C GLY A 130 7.90 -11.73 -0.35
N ARG A 131 9.00 -11.01 -0.49
CA ARG A 131 9.21 -9.76 0.24
C ARG A 131 8.19 -8.73 -0.20
N CYS A 132 7.62 -8.01 0.76
CA CYS A 132 6.72 -6.90 0.51
C CYS A 132 7.48 -5.57 0.47
N ALA A 133 6.92 -4.63 -0.25
CA ALA A 133 7.38 -3.26 -0.28
C ALA A 133 6.18 -2.31 -0.23
N TRP A 134 6.37 -1.17 0.40
CA TRP A 134 5.53 -0.02 0.17
C TRP A 134 5.93 0.65 -1.13
N MET A 135 5.01 0.76 -2.07
CA MET A 135 5.22 1.31 -3.41
C MET A 135 4.34 2.53 -3.60
N LEU A 136 4.96 3.67 -3.91
CA LEU A 136 4.26 4.92 -4.20
C LEU A 136 4.14 5.10 -5.70
N PHE A 137 2.91 5.27 -6.16
CA PHE A 137 2.55 5.58 -7.54
C PHE A 137 1.94 6.97 -7.59
N GLU A 138 2.36 7.79 -8.56
CA GLU A 138 1.91 9.18 -8.70
C GLU A 138 1.46 9.44 -10.15
N PRO A 139 0.21 9.90 -10.36
CA PRO A 139 -0.40 9.96 -11.71
C PRO A 139 0.36 10.87 -12.67
N ASP A 140 0.90 11.99 -12.18
CA ASP A 140 1.55 13.01 -13.00
C ASP A 140 3.07 12.81 -13.14
N LYS A 141 3.61 11.69 -12.64
CA LYS A 141 5.03 11.39 -12.68
C LYS A 141 5.32 10.12 -13.46
N THR A 142 6.34 10.18 -14.30
CA THR A 142 6.90 9.05 -15.04
C THR A 142 8.43 9.09 -14.94
N PRO A 143 8.99 8.78 -13.76
CA PRO A 143 10.42 8.91 -13.53
C PRO A 143 11.22 7.87 -14.31
N ASP A 144 12.42 8.23 -14.74
CA ASP A 144 13.37 7.29 -15.37
C ASP A 144 13.92 6.27 -14.36
N THR A 145 13.95 6.63 -13.08
CA THR A 145 14.44 5.78 -11.98
C THR A 145 13.49 5.81 -10.80
N VAL A 146 13.41 4.69 -10.07
CA VAL A 146 12.61 4.55 -8.86
C VAL A 146 13.51 4.68 -7.65
N GLU A 147 13.19 5.61 -6.73
CA GLU A 147 13.87 5.68 -5.44
C GLU A 147 13.58 4.42 -4.64
N THR A 148 14.62 3.60 -4.38
CA THR A 148 14.47 2.34 -3.67
C THR A 148 15.24 2.37 -2.36
N LYS A 149 14.58 1.99 -1.25
CA LYS A 149 15.19 1.85 0.08
C LYS A 149 14.83 0.50 0.69
N PHE A 150 15.74 -0.05 1.49
CA PHE A 150 15.44 -1.16 2.39
C PHE A 150 15.07 -0.58 3.76
N VAL A 151 13.94 -1.03 4.32
CA VAL A 151 13.46 -0.58 5.62
C VAL A 151 13.33 -1.77 6.56
N LEU A 152 13.82 -1.61 7.80
CA LEU A 152 13.74 -2.64 8.83
C LEU A 152 12.45 -2.47 9.61
N TYR A 153 11.78 -3.59 9.88
CA TYR A 153 10.66 -3.67 10.81
C TYR A 153 11.24 -3.89 12.22
N GLY A 154 11.22 -2.87 13.08
CA GLY A 154 11.79 -2.91 14.42
C GLY A 154 12.59 -1.65 14.75
N ASN A 155 13.18 -1.61 15.93
CA ASN A 155 13.79 -0.41 16.52
C ASN A 155 14.84 0.22 15.59
N PRO A 156 14.72 1.48 15.17
CA PRO A 156 15.65 2.14 14.25
C PRO A 156 17.06 2.38 14.86
N THR A 157 17.31 1.97 16.10
CA THR A 157 18.56 2.23 16.83
C THR A 157 19.54 1.06 16.85
N GLU A 158 19.21 -0.09 16.26
CA GLU A 158 20.15 -1.21 16.19
C GLU A 158 20.73 -1.43 14.78
N ASN A 159 21.91 -0.85 14.56
CA ASN A 159 22.98 -1.31 13.68
C ASN A 159 22.77 -1.27 12.16
N PHE A 160 22.64 -0.07 11.56
CA PHE A 160 22.99 0.12 10.16
C PHE A 160 24.52 0.05 9.91
N ASP A 161 25.35 0.31 10.93
CA ASP A 161 26.81 0.41 10.80
C ASP A 161 27.54 -0.95 10.71
N LYS A 162 26.83 -2.07 10.69
CA LYS A 162 27.46 -3.42 10.64
C LYS A 162 27.45 -4.09 9.27
N PHE A 163 26.88 -3.49 8.24
CA PHE A 163 26.70 -4.13 6.92
C PHE A 163 27.31 -3.37 5.74
N PHE A 164 28.10 -2.34 6.00
CA PHE A 164 28.90 -1.64 4.97
C PHE A 164 30.33 -1.42 5.45
#